data_510713843a757d81363e2426c56e6d66
#
_entry.id   510713843a757d81363e2426c56e6d66
#
_cell.length_a   1.000
_cell.length_b   1.000
_cell.length_c   1.000
_cell.angle_alpha   90.00
_cell.angle_beta   90.00
_cell.angle_gamma   90.00
#
_symmetry.space_group_name_H-M   'P 1'
#
loop_
_entity.id
_entity.type
_entity.pdbx_description
1 polymer ?
#
loop_
_entity_poly.entity_id
_entity_poly.type
_entity_poly.pdbx_seq_one_letter_code
_entity_poly.pdbx_strand_id
1 'polypeptide(L)'
;MSQHPAITVRDVSFEWNSGSVVLNHCSLEVPAGEFWMLLGTNGSGKSTLLRILADLLPRKSGAVAVNGQVGFVFQNPDHQLVMPTVGADVAFGLVEERLTVPQVRQRVTEALSLVNLQALQQRPIYALSGGQKQRVAIAGAIARHCDILLLDEPTALLDPESQTDLVQQVSELVRQRQMTALWVTHRLEELDYCDGAFLLEGGRVVDSGEPERLKRRLMSQG
;
A
#
# COMPACT_ATOMS: atom_id res chain seq x y z
N MET A 1 22.85 4.03 -13.73
CA MET A 1 23.04 3.99 -12.26
C MET A 1 22.10 2.95 -11.72
N SER A 2 22.60 1.85 -11.16
CA SER A 2 21.71 0.82 -10.56
C SER A 2 21.06 1.45 -9.34
N GLN A 3 19.80 1.82 -9.44
CA GLN A 3 19.03 2.24 -8.28
C GLN A 3 18.91 1.03 -7.34
N HIS A 4 19.30 1.18 -6.08
CA HIS A 4 19.06 0.15 -5.09
C HIS A 4 17.55 -0.06 -4.93
N PRO A 5 17.09 -1.33 -4.75
CA PRO A 5 15.67 -1.61 -4.58
C PRO A 5 15.16 -0.89 -3.31
N ALA A 6 13.93 -0.37 -3.37
CA ALA A 6 13.27 0.25 -2.21
C ALA A 6 12.91 -0.81 -1.16
N ILE A 7 12.50 -2.01 -1.63
CA ILE A 7 12.15 -3.13 -0.77
C ILE A 7 12.95 -4.36 -1.23
N THR A 8 13.58 -5.05 -0.28
CA THR A 8 14.24 -6.34 -0.51
C THR A 8 13.78 -7.33 0.54
N VAL A 9 13.27 -8.47 0.10
CA VAL A 9 12.88 -9.61 0.93
C VAL A 9 13.72 -10.80 0.51
N ARG A 10 14.42 -11.44 1.45
CA ARG A 10 15.28 -12.59 1.17
C ARG A 10 14.97 -13.72 2.14
N ASP A 11 14.45 -14.82 1.60
CA ASP A 11 14.26 -16.08 2.31
C ASP A 11 13.38 -15.96 3.59
N VAL A 12 12.37 -15.08 3.54
CA VAL A 12 11.52 -14.77 4.69
C VAL A 12 10.51 -15.88 4.91
N SER A 13 10.48 -16.39 6.15
CA SER A 13 9.45 -17.33 6.59
C SER A 13 8.71 -16.76 7.80
N PHE A 14 7.42 -17.09 7.86
CA PHE A 14 6.53 -16.71 8.96
C PHE A 14 5.51 -17.82 9.22
N GLU A 15 5.30 -18.12 10.50
CA GLU A 15 4.21 -19.00 10.93
C GLU A 15 3.49 -18.37 12.13
N TRP A 16 2.18 -18.59 12.22
CA TRP A 16 1.41 -18.22 13.40
C TRP A 16 1.69 -19.15 14.56
N ASN A 17 1.38 -18.72 15.78
CA ASN A 17 1.53 -19.52 17.00
C ASN A 17 0.76 -20.87 16.94
N SER A 18 -0.20 -21.01 16.05
CA SER A 18 -0.92 -22.25 15.75
C SER A 18 -0.11 -23.28 14.95
N GLY A 19 1.12 -22.96 14.55
CA GLY A 19 1.93 -23.80 13.66
C GLY A 19 1.60 -23.68 12.18
N SER A 20 0.67 -22.80 11.79
CA SER A 20 0.32 -22.57 10.39
C SER A 20 1.40 -21.74 9.70
N VAL A 21 2.11 -22.32 8.76
CA VAL A 21 3.10 -21.64 7.90
C VAL A 21 2.37 -20.78 6.88
N VAL A 22 2.66 -19.47 6.86
CA VAL A 22 2.02 -18.49 5.98
C VAL A 22 3.00 -17.97 4.93
N LEU A 23 4.25 -17.73 5.32
CA LEU A 23 5.33 -17.41 4.38
C LEU A 23 6.38 -18.51 4.49
N ASN A 24 6.89 -18.96 3.34
CA ASN A 24 7.78 -20.09 3.23
C ASN A 24 8.90 -19.77 2.24
N HIS A 25 10.05 -19.29 2.75
CA HIS A 25 11.19 -18.88 1.91
C HIS A 25 10.81 -17.84 0.85
N CYS A 26 9.99 -16.84 1.25
CA CYS A 26 9.54 -15.78 0.35
C CYS A 26 10.69 -14.83 0.03
N SER A 27 10.88 -14.53 -1.26
CA SER A 27 11.89 -13.58 -1.73
C SER A 27 11.32 -12.71 -2.85
N LEU A 28 11.54 -11.39 -2.76
CA LEU A 28 11.21 -10.43 -3.81
C LEU A 28 12.04 -9.14 -3.67
N GLU A 29 12.12 -8.37 -4.75
CA GLU A 29 12.73 -7.04 -4.75
C GLU A 29 11.82 -6.06 -5.51
N VAL A 30 11.49 -4.92 -4.88
CA VAL A 30 10.73 -3.84 -5.52
C VAL A 30 11.69 -2.71 -5.84
N PRO A 31 11.84 -2.33 -7.11
CA PRO A 31 12.67 -1.22 -7.52
C PRO A 31 12.19 0.12 -6.92
N ALA A 32 13.12 1.04 -6.68
CA ALA A 32 12.77 2.36 -6.18
C ALA A 32 12.04 3.19 -7.27
N GLY A 33 11.01 3.91 -6.86
CA GLY A 33 10.22 4.79 -7.74
C GLY A 33 9.22 4.06 -8.64
N GLU A 34 8.99 2.77 -8.42
CA GLU A 34 8.06 1.97 -9.20
C GLU A 34 6.81 1.57 -8.39
N PHE A 35 5.72 1.31 -9.11
CA PHE A 35 4.47 0.79 -8.60
C PHE A 35 4.37 -0.70 -8.92
N TRP A 36 4.47 -1.55 -7.90
CA TRP A 36 4.38 -3.00 -8.02
C TRP A 36 3.14 -3.57 -7.35
N MET A 37 2.61 -4.66 -7.92
CA MET A 37 1.48 -5.37 -7.35
C MET A 37 1.86 -6.75 -6.84
N LEU A 38 1.24 -7.17 -5.73
CA LEU A 38 1.39 -8.49 -5.14
C LEU A 38 0.06 -9.24 -5.28
N LEU A 39 0.01 -10.16 -6.23
CA LEU A 39 -1.13 -11.01 -6.53
C LEU A 39 -1.06 -12.33 -5.74
N GLY A 40 -2.20 -12.99 -5.61
CA GLY A 40 -2.34 -14.32 -5.02
C GLY A 40 -3.73 -14.56 -4.45
N THR A 41 -4.06 -15.81 -4.24
CA THR A 41 -5.35 -16.21 -3.64
C THR A 41 -5.46 -15.75 -2.19
N ASN A 42 -6.68 -15.76 -1.65
CA ASN A 42 -6.88 -15.48 -0.22
C ASN A 42 -6.14 -16.51 0.63
N GLY A 43 -5.45 -16.04 1.68
CA GLY A 43 -4.62 -16.89 2.54
C GLY A 43 -3.22 -17.20 2.00
N SER A 44 -2.82 -16.70 0.83
CA SER A 44 -1.46 -16.93 0.29
C SER A 44 -0.32 -16.23 1.06
N GLY A 45 -0.65 -15.30 1.98
CA GLY A 45 0.35 -14.61 2.82
C GLY A 45 0.59 -13.14 2.45
N LYS A 46 -0.13 -12.56 1.49
CA LYS A 46 0.05 -11.16 1.01
C LYS A 46 0.02 -10.12 2.14
N SER A 47 -1.08 -10.08 2.90
CA SER A 47 -1.23 -9.12 4.02
C SER A 47 -0.22 -9.37 5.14
N THR A 48 0.18 -10.63 5.35
CA THR A 48 1.23 -10.98 6.32
C THR A 48 2.58 -10.40 5.88
N LEU A 49 2.92 -10.56 4.60
CA LEU A 49 4.15 -10.00 4.04
C LEU A 49 4.16 -8.48 4.16
N LEU A 50 3.07 -7.79 3.79
CA LEU A 50 2.98 -6.33 3.93
C LEU A 50 3.19 -5.88 5.39
N ARG A 51 2.59 -6.58 6.35
CA ARG A 51 2.75 -6.25 7.77
C ARG A 51 4.17 -6.48 8.28
N ILE A 52 4.88 -7.48 7.75
CA ILE A 52 6.32 -7.68 8.04
C ILE A 52 7.15 -6.54 7.45
N LEU A 53 6.85 -6.09 6.22
CA LEU A 53 7.52 -4.95 5.59
C LEU A 53 7.30 -3.63 6.33
N ALA A 54 6.13 -3.48 6.97
CA ALA A 54 5.78 -2.31 7.79
C ALA A 54 6.27 -2.43 9.25
N ASP A 55 7.03 -3.47 9.60
CA ASP A 55 7.48 -3.78 10.97
C ASP A 55 6.32 -3.96 11.99
N LEU A 56 5.13 -4.31 11.49
CA LEU A 56 3.94 -4.61 12.32
C LEU A 56 3.90 -6.08 12.77
N LEU A 57 4.67 -6.95 12.13
CA LEU A 57 4.81 -8.37 12.50
C LEU A 57 6.29 -8.78 12.43
N PRO A 58 6.79 -9.53 13.43
CA PRO A 58 8.13 -10.08 13.39
C PRO A 58 8.20 -11.21 12.34
N ARG A 59 9.29 -11.31 11.59
CA ARG A 59 9.61 -12.48 10.77
C ARG A 59 10.20 -13.60 11.63
N LYS A 60 10.00 -14.87 11.22
CA LYS A 60 10.62 -16.03 11.89
C LYS A 60 12.08 -16.22 11.43
N SER A 61 12.33 -16.02 10.14
CA SER A 61 13.67 -16.13 9.53
C SER A 61 13.79 -15.24 8.30
N GLY A 62 14.97 -15.18 7.71
CA GLY A 62 15.27 -14.41 6.51
C GLY A 62 15.64 -12.95 6.80
N ALA A 63 15.78 -12.17 5.75
CA ALA A 63 16.14 -10.76 5.83
C ALA A 63 15.15 -9.87 5.07
N VAL A 64 14.87 -8.69 5.65
CA VAL A 64 14.06 -7.64 5.04
C VAL A 64 14.85 -6.34 5.13
N ALA A 65 14.94 -5.63 4.01
CA ALA A 65 15.43 -4.27 3.95
C ALA A 65 14.37 -3.39 3.27
N VAL A 66 13.99 -2.31 3.94
CA VAL A 66 13.06 -1.31 3.45
C VAL A 66 13.77 0.04 3.52
N ASN A 67 14.06 0.63 2.37
CA ASN A 67 14.93 1.79 2.24
C ASN A 67 14.10 3.08 2.12
N GLY A 68 13.54 3.54 3.22
CA GLY A 68 12.71 4.76 3.29
C GLY A 68 11.62 4.69 4.35
N GLN A 69 10.92 5.79 4.52
CA GLN A 69 9.79 5.88 5.43
C GLN A 69 8.56 5.18 4.83
N VAL A 70 7.96 4.27 5.59
CA VAL A 70 6.81 3.48 5.16
C VAL A 70 5.50 4.17 5.56
N GLY A 71 4.59 4.33 4.59
CA GLY A 71 3.17 4.56 4.81
C GLY A 71 2.40 3.25 4.60
N PHE A 72 1.51 2.90 5.54
CA PHE A 72 0.66 1.70 5.43
C PHE A 72 -0.81 2.10 5.28
N VAL A 73 -1.51 1.44 4.36
CA VAL A 73 -2.94 1.63 4.11
C VAL A 73 -3.65 0.29 4.26
N PHE A 74 -4.56 0.21 5.22
CA PHE A 74 -5.33 -1.00 5.50
C PHE A 74 -6.47 -1.20 4.50
N GLN A 75 -6.89 -2.45 4.32
CA GLN A 75 -8.03 -2.85 3.51
C GLN A 75 -9.33 -2.12 3.93
N ASN A 76 -9.59 -2.06 5.23
CA ASN A 76 -10.72 -1.32 5.78
C ASN A 76 -10.22 0.01 6.38
N PRO A 77 -10.54 1.16 5.78
CA PRO A 77 -10.11 2.47 6.29
C PRO A 77 -10.69 2.80 7.67
N ASP A 78 -11.82 2.21 8.07
CA ASP A 78 -12.40 2.44 9.40
C ASP A 78 -11.52 1.88 10.54
N HIS A 79 -10.56 1.00 10.24
CA HIS A 79 -9.56 0.55 11.20
C HIS A 79 -8.37 1.51 11.36
N GLN A 80 -8.26 2.50 10.47
CA GLN A 80 -7.14 3.45 10.42
C GLN A 80 -7.55 4.87 10.80
N LEU A 81 -8.75 5.30 10.40
CA LEU A 81 -9.25 6.66 10.62
C LEU A 81 -9.83 6.77 12.03
N VAL A 82 -9.20 7.59 12.88
CA VAL A 82 -9.51 7.68 14.32
C VAL A 82 -10.01 9.05 14.76
N MET A 83 -9.84 10.07 13.91
CA MET A 83 -10.21 11.44 14.25
C MET A 83 -11.58 11.82 13.66
N PRO A 84 -12.27 12.83 14.23
CA PRO A 84 -13.64 13.16 13.83
C PRO A 84 -13.76 13.77 12.44
N THR A 85 -12.72 14.46 11.93
CA THR A 85 -12.74 15.14 10.62
C THR A 85 -11.56 14.76 9.77
N VAL A 86 -11.71 14.90 8.44
CA VAL A 86 -10.67 14.60 7.44
C VAL A 86 -9.35 15.29 7.76
N GLY A 87 -9.36 16.59 7.97
CA GLY A 87 -8.12 17.34 8.24
C GLY A 87 -7.49 16.99 9.59
N ALA A 88 -8.31 16.67 10.60
CA ALA A 88 -7.81 16.24 11.90
C ALA A 88 -7.14 14.87 11.80
N ASP A 89 -7.68 13.95 11.00
CA ASP A 89 -7.14 12.61 10.85
C ASP A 89 -5.79 12.64 10.12
N VAL A 90 -5.69 13.37 9.02
CA VAL A 90 -4.41 13.57 8.32
C VAL A 90 -3.39 14.27 9.20
N ALA A 91 -3.79 15.26 10.02
CA ALA A 91 -2.92 15.96 10.97
C ALA A 91 -2.46 15.05 12.11
N PHE A 92 -3.28 14.08 12.52
CA PHE A 92 -2.96 13.14 13.60
C PHE A 92 -1.69 12.34 13.30
N GLY A 93 -1.48 11.94 12.05
CA GLY A 93 -0.26 11.27 11.61
C GLY A 93 1.03 12.10 11.78
N LEU A 94 0.90 13.44 11.99
CA LEU A 94 2.03 14.37 12.12
C LEU A 94 2.37 14.72 13.57
N VAL A 95 1.65 14.17 14.55
CA VAL A 95 1.78 14.56 15.98
C VAL A 95 3.20 14.31 16.52
N GLU A 96 3.88 13.28 16.06
CA GLU A 96 5.25 12.94 16.47
C GLU A 96 6.31 13.79 15.76
N GLU A 97 5.96 14.46 14.67
CA GLU A 97 6.84 15.35 13.95
C GLU A 97 6.82 16.73 14.65
N ARG A 98 7.97 17.24 15.03
CA ARG A 98 8.10 18.54 15.73
C ARG A 98 7.79 19.72 14.80
N LEU A 99 6.55 19.77 14.26
CA LEU A 99 6.09 20.80 13.31
C LEU A 99 5.33 21.91 14.04
N THR A 100 5.47 23.12 13.51
CA THR A 100 4.62 24.25 13.91
C THR A 100 3.21 24.10 13.32
N VAL A 101 2.21 24.74 13.92
CA VAL A 101 0.83 24.70 13.44
C VAL A 101 0.68 25.13 11.96
N PRO A 102 1.37 26.17 11.46
CA PRO A 102 1.35 26.50 10.04
C PRO A 102 1.91 25.37 9.14
N GLN A 103 3.00 24.70 9.56
CA GLN A 103 3.59 23.58 8.81
C GLN A 103 2.65 22.38 8.77
N VAL A 104 1.99 22.04 9.87
CA VAL A 104 0.96 20.98 9.90
C VAL A 104 -0.17 21.29 8.92
N ARG A 105 -0.71 22.52 8.96
CA ARG A 105 -1.77 22.97 8.05
C ARG A 105 -1.36 22.87 6.59
N GLN A 106 -0.15 23.29 6.27
CA GLN A 106 0.39 23.20 4.91
C GLN A 106 0.47 21.75 4.44
N ARG A 107 1.06 20.86 5.21
CA ARG A 107 1.18 19.43 4.87
C ARG A 107 -0.16 18.75 4.69
N VAL A 108 -1.12 19.03 5.58
CA VAL A 108 -2.50 18.51 5.47
C VAL A 108 -3.14 18.96 4.17
N THR A 109 -3.04 20.26 3.84
CA THR A 109 -3.62 20.81 2.61
C THR A 109 -2.98 20.21 1.37
N GLU A 110 -1.65 20.08 1.34
CA GLU A 110 -0.90 19.46 0.23
C GLU A 110 -1.29 18.00 0.07
N ALA A 111 -1.31 17.21 1.15
CA ALA A 111 -1.67 15.80 1.09
C ALA A 111 -3.11 15.58 0.60
N LEU A 112 -4.06 16.37 1.10
CA LEU A 112 -5.46 16.32 0.67
C LEU A 112 -5.65 16.75 -0.80
N SER A 113 -4.85 17.69 -1.28
CA SER A 113 -4.86 18.11 -2.68
C SER A 113 -4.43 16.96 -3.60
N LEU A 114 -3.42 16.17 -3.22
CA LEU A 114 -2.92 15.04 -4.00
C LEU A 114 -3.94 13.91 -4.18
N VAL A 115 -4.88 13.80 -3.25
CA VAL A 115 -5.95 12.79 -3.31
C VAL A 115 -7.32 13.39 -3.68
N ASN A 116 -7.37 14.63 -4.17
CA ASN A 116 -8.58 15.36 -4.57
C ASN A 116 -9.62 15.51 -3.45
N LEU A 117 -9.19 15.68 -2.20
CA LEU A 117 -10.06 15.84 -1.03
C LEU A 117 -9.93 17.19 -0.30
N GLN A 118 -9.23 18.16 -0.88
CA GLN A 118 -8.97 19.46 -0.23
C GLN A 118 -10.26 20.15 0.23
N ALA A 119 -11.32 20.12 -0.59
CA ALA A 119 -12.62 20.71 -0.27
C ALA A 119 -13.33 20.02 0.91
N LEU A 120 -12.91 18.81 1.28
CA LEU A 120 -13.53 18.01 2.34
C LEU A 120 -12.77 18.09 3.67
N GLN A 121 -11.76 18.94 3.82
CA GLN A 121 -10.90 19.00 5.00
C GLN A 121 -11.65 19.10 6.34
N GLN A 122 -12.77 19.82 6.36
CA GLN A 122 -13.60 20.00 7.57
C GLN A 122 -14.73 18.96 7.68
N ARG A 123 -14.87 18.08 6.70
CA ARG A 123 -15.97 17.11 6.65
C ARG A 123 -15.77 16.01 7.71
N PRO A 124 -16.84 15.61 8.44
CA PRO A 124 -16.77 14.47 9.35
C PRO A 124 -16.47 13.17 8.61
N ILE A 125 -15.61 12.31 9.19
CA ILE A 125 -15.21 11.01 8.60
C ILE A 125 -16.42 10.11 8.34
N TYR A 126 -17.39 10.07 9.23
CA TYR A 126 -18.59 9.24 9.07
C TYR A 126 -19.49 9.66 7.88
N ALA A 127 -19.33 10.89 7.36
CA ALA A 127 -20.07 11.41 6.21
C ALA A 127 -19.38 11.18 4.86
N LEU A 128 -18.27 10.41 4.84
CA LEU A 128 -17.51 10.07 3.64
C LEU A 128 -17.97 8.74 3.05
N SER A 129 -17.86 8.62 1.70
CA SER A 129 -17.95 7.33 1.03
C SER A 129 -16.73 6.45 1.34
N GLY A 130 -16.81 5.14 1.08
CA GLY A 130 -15.68 4.22 1.27
C GLY A 130 -14.44 4.65 0.50
N GLY A 131 -14.58 5.05 -0.78
CA GLY A 131 -13.47 5.55 -1.59
C GLY A 131 -12.88 6.85 -1.05
N GLN A 132 -13.70 7.77 -0.52
CA GLN A 132 -13.20 8.98 0.14
C GLN A 132 -12.43 8.65 1.42
N LYS A 133 -12.91 7.72 2.24
CA LYS A 133 -12.18 7.26 3.44
C LYS A 133 -10.82 6.65 3.07
N GLN A 134 -10.77 5.83 2.02
CA GLN A 134 -9.52 5.22 1.55
C GLN A 134 -8.52 6.31 1.09
N ARG A 135 -8.99 7.31 0.38
CA ARG A 135 -8.16 8.47 -0.02
C ARG A 135 -7.67 9.28 1.19
N VAL A 136 -8.46 9.40 2.26
CA VAL A 136 -8.00 10.04 3.52
C VAL A 136 -6.87 9.24 4.16
N ALA A 137 -6.98 7.91 4.21
CA ALA A 137 -5.92 7.04 4.74
C ALA A 137 -4.61 7.19 3.94
N ILE A 138 -4.70 7.26 2.61
CA ILE A 138 -3.56 7.54 1.72
C ILE A 138 -2.99 8.94 1.99
N ALA A 139 -3.84 9.96 2.12
CA ALA A 139 -3.39 11.32 2.44
C ALA A 139 -2.62 11.38 3.76
N GLY A 140 -3.07 10.63 4.79
CA GLY A 140 -2.35 10.51 6.06
C GLY A 140 -0.94 9.95 5.92
N ALA A 141 -0.77 8.93 5.08
CA ALA A 141 0.55 8.38 4.76
C ALA A 141 1.44 9.39 4.02
N ILE A 142 0.89 10.08 3.01
CA ILE A 142 1.61 11.09 2.21
C ILE A 142 2.03 12.29 3.06
N ALA A 143 1.17 12.75 3.97
CA ALA A 143 1.46 13.88 4.84
C ALA A 143 2.71 13.66 5.70
N ARG A 144 3.02 12.42 6.03
CA ARG A 144 4.24 11.99 6.72
C ARG A 144 5.47 11.89 5.83
N HIS A 145 5.38 12.28 4.55
CA HIS A 145 6.48 12.17 3.58
C HIS A 145 7.01 10.73 3.43
N CYS A 146 6.10 9.74 3.38
CA CYS A 146 6.54 8.38 3.14
C CYS A 146 7.18 8.23 1.75
N ASP A 147 8.27 7.47 1.70
CA ASP A 147 8.98 7.11 0.46
C ASP A 147 8.35 5.87 -0.17
N ILE A 148 7.77 5.01 0.66
CA ILE A 148 7.21 3.71 0.29
C ILE A 148 5.79 3.61 0.80
N LEU A 149 4.84 3.32 -0.09
CA LEU A 149 3.43 3.13 0.22
C LEU A 149 3.07 1.64 0.12
N LEU A 150 2.67 1.04 1.23
CA LEU A 150 2.19 -0.33 1.30
C LEU A 150 0.66 -0.33 1.42
N LEU A 151 -0.05 -0.95 0.46
CA LEU A 151 -1.50 -0.93 0.40
C LEU A 151 -2.05 -2.37 0.42
N ASP A 152 -2.81 -2.69 1.47
CA ASP A 152 -3.40 -4.01 1.68
C ASP A 152 -4.84 -4.06 1.13
N GLU A 153 -5.03 -4.52 -0.12
CA GLU A 153 -6.32 -4.61 -0.83
C GLU A 153 -7.20 -3.34 -0.72
N PRO A 154 -6.69 -2.14 -1.02
CA PRO A 154 -7.39 -0.89 -0.69
C PRO A 154 -8.68 -0.66 -1.49
N THR A 155 -8.93 -1.44 -2.54
CA THR A 155 -10.13 -1.37 -3.38
C THR A 155 -11.19 -2.40 -3.02
N ALA A 156 -10.93 -3.33 -2.09
CA ALA A 156 -11.81 -4.47 -1.82
C ALA A 156 -13.23 -4.11 -1.39
N LEU A 157 -13.42 -2.94 -0.75
CA LEU A 157 -14.71 -2.47 -0.22
C LEU A 157 -15.33 -1.34 -1.06
N LEU A 158 -14.81 -1.10 -2.27
CA LEU A 158 -15.25 -0.01 -3.14
C LEU A 158 -16.11 -0.53 -4.30
N ASP A 159 -16.96 0.35 -4.83
CA ASP A 159 -17.63 0.12 -6.11
C ASP A 159 -16.65 0.15 -7.29
N PRO A 160 -16.99 -0.44 -8.45
CA PRO A 160 -16.07 -0.60 -9.59
C PRO A 160 -15.49 0.73 -10.12
N GLU A 161 -16.26 1.80 -10.13
CA GLU A 161 -15.79 3.13 -10.56
C GLU A 161 -14.75 3.68 -9.58
N SER A 162 -15.07 3.67 -8.29
CA SER A 162 -14.14 4.09 -7.23
C SER A 162 -12.86 3.24 -7.17
N GLN A 163 -12.92 1.95 -7.53
CA GLN A 163 -11.74 1.07 -7.61
C GLN A 163 -10.77 1.55 -8.68
N THR A 164 -11.28 1.77 -9.90
CA THR A 164 -10.47 2.24 -11.04
C THR A 164 -9.87 3.61 -10.75
N ASP A 165 -10.67 4.53 -10.23
CA ASP A 165 -10.20 5.87 -9.87
C ASP A 165 -9.09 5.82 -8.82
N LEU A 166 -9.19 4.95 -7.82
CA LEU A 166 -8.21 4.88 -6.74
C LEU A 166 -6.86 4.34 -7.24
N VAL A 167 -6.86 3.24 -8.01
CA VAL A 167 -5.62 2.64 -8.52
C VAL A 167 -4.92 3.58 -9.49
N GLN A 168 -5.67 4.25 -10.36
CA GLN A 168 -5.13 5.25 -11.29
C GLN A 168 -4.49 6.41 -10.52
N GLN A 169 -5.19 6.95 -9.51
CA GLN A 169 -4.69 8.05 -8.69
C GLN A 169 -3.39 7.68 -7.97
N VAL A 170 -3.29 6.46 -7.41
CA VAL A 170 -2.06 6.00 -6.75
C VAL A 170 -0.93 5.83 -7.77
N SER A 171 -1.21 5.29 -8.97
CA SER A 171 -0.22 5.17 -10.04
C SER A 171 0.35 6.53 -10.45
N GLU A 172 -0.51 7.53 -10.63
CA GLU A 172 -0.10 8.90 -10.94
C GLU A 172 0.72 9.52 -9.81
N LEU A 173 0.29 9.32 -8.56
CA LEU A 173 0.98 9.82 -7.37
C LEU A 173 2.41 9.27 -7.25
N VAL A 174 2.58 7.95 -7.45
CA VAL A 174 3.88 7.28 -7.43
C VAL A 174 4.82 7.92 -8.44
N ARG A 175 4.35 8.13 -9.68
CA ARG A 175 5.14 8.75 -10.75
C ARG A 175 5.48 10.22 -10.46
N GLN A 176 4.51 11.00 -10.00
CA GLN A 176 4.69 12.44 -9.73
C GLN A 176 5.63 12.70 -8.57
N ARG A 177 5.59 11.86 -7.53
CA ARG A 177 6.37 12.02 -6.30
C ARG A 177 7.63 11.16 -6.25
N GLN A 178 7.85 10.32 -7.28
CA GLN A 178 8.94 9.33 -7.32
C GLN A 178 8.95 8.43 -6.08
N MET A 179 7.77 8.10 -5.59
CA MET A 179 7.57 7.18 -4.47
C MET A 179 7.63 5.73 -4.99
N THR A 180 7.78 4.79 -4.07
CA THR A 180 7.58 3.37 -4.38
C THR A 180 6.24 2.91 -3.81
N ALA A 181 5.50 2.09 -4.52
CA ALA A 181 4.30 1.46 -3.97
C ALA A 181 4.31 -0.06 -4.16
N LEU A 182 3.87 -0.77 -3.12
CA LEU A 182 3.52 -2.19 -3.19
C LEU A 182 2.06 -2.36 -2.79
N TRP A 183 1.25 -2.77 -3.77
CA TRP A 183 -0.19 -2.90 -3.68
C TRP A 183 -0.62 -4.35 -3.70
N VAL A 184 -1.25 -4.83 -2.66
CA VAL A 184 -1.85 -6.16 -2.62
C VAL A 184 -3.21 -6.14 -3.29
N THR A 185 -3.44 -7.09 -4.20
CA THR A 185 -4.74 -7.28 -4.85
C THR A 185 -4.95 -8.74 -5.30
N HIS A 186 -6.20 -9.08 -5.56
CA HIS A 186 -6.59 -10.30 -6.29
C HIS A 186 -7.29 -9.97 -7.62
N ARG A 187 -7.33 -8.69 -8.00
CA ARG A 187 -8.04 -8.16 -9.18
C ARG A 187 -7.07 -7.98 -10.34
N LEU A 188 -7.31 -8.71 -11.43
CA LEU A 188 -6.42 -8.69 -12.60
C LEU A 188 -6.51 -7.39 -13.41
N GLU A 189 -7.64 -6.67 -13.32
CA GLU A 189 -7.85 -5.40 -14.00
C GLU A 189 -6.94 -4.29 -13.47
N GLU A 190 -6.55 -4.38 -12.21
CA GLU A 190 -5.67 -3.38 -11.59
C GLU A 190 -4.24 -3.45 -12.12
N LEU A 191 -3.82 -4.59 -12.68
CA LEU A 191 -2.49 -4.79 -13.27
C LEU A 191 -2.18 -3.82 -14.43
N ASP A 192 -3.19 -3.23 -15.06
CA ASP A 192 -3.01 -2.28 -16.16
C ASP A 192 -2.37 -0.95 -15.69
N TYR A 193 -2.23 -0.74 -14.38
CA TYR A 193 -1.75 0.51 -13.79
C TYR A 193 -0.37 0.42 -13.14
N CYS A 194 0.26 -0.78 -13.08
CA CYS A 194 1.53 -0.99 -12.39
C CYS A 194 2.71 -1.22 -13.35
N ASP A 195 3.92 -1.06 -12.82
CA ASP A 195 5.17 -1.26 -13.57
C ASP A 195 5.62 -2.73 -13.54
N GLY A 196 5.23 -3.47 -12.49
CA GLY A 196 5.54 -4.88 -12.35
C GLY A 196 4.63 -5.56 -11.33
N ALA A 197 4.67 -6.89 -11.33
CA ALA A 197 3.86 -7.66 -10.39
C ALA A 197 4.56 -8.94 -9.92
N PHE A 198 4.15 -9.43 -8.74
CA PHE A 198 4.53 -10.71 -8.16
C PHE A 198 3.30 -11.59 -8.01
N LEU A 199 3.46 -12.89 -8.20
CA LEU A 199 2.45 -13.89 -7.86
C LEU A 199 2.90 -14.68 -6.64
N LEU A 200 2.14 -14.57 -5.54
CA LEU A 200 2.38 -15.27 -4.28
C LEU A 200 1.44 -16.46 -4.14
N GLU A 201 2.00 -17.67 -4.06
CA GLU A 201 1.27 -18.92 -3.85
C GLU A 201 1.96 -19.74 -2.76
N GLY A 202 1.18 -20.28 -1.80
CA GLY A 202 1.73 -21.12 -0.72
C GLY A 202 2.84 -20.42 0.08
N GLY A 203 2.76 -19.09 0.23
CA GLY A 203 3.76 -18.29 0.95
C GLY A 203 5.06 -18.04 0.19
N ARG A 204 5.11 -18.32 -1.12
CA ARG A 204 6.30 -18.12 -1.99
C ARG A 204 5.95 -17.28 -3.20
N VAL A 205 6.88 -16.46 -3.66
CA VAL A 205 6.78 -15.82 -4.97
C VAL A 205 7.10 -16.87 -6.04
N VAL A 206 6.09 -17.26 -6.81
CA VAL A 206 6.20 -18.31 -7.85
C VAL A 206 6.40 -17.72 -9.24
N ASP A 207 6.08 -16.45 -9.44
CA ASP A 207 6.30 -15.71 -10.68
C ASP A 207 6.40 -14.22 -10.41
N SER A 208 7.12 -13.49 -11.28
CA SER A 208 7.28 -12.05 -11.17
C SER A 208 7.64 -11.41 -12.50
N GLY A 209 7.32 -10.15 -12.69
CA GLY A 209 7.75 -9.34 -13.83
C GLY A 209 6.61 -8.59 -14.49
N GLU A 210 6.59 -8.57 -15.83
CA GLU A 210 5.68 -7.75 -16.63
C GLU A 210 4.20 -8.07 -16.35
N PRO A 211 3.37 -7.06 -16.00
CA PRO A 211 1.96 -7.24 -15.61
C PRO A 211 1.13 -7.97 -16.66
N GLU A 212 1.25 -7.58 -17.92
CA GLU A 212 0.53 -8.21 -19.04
C GLU A 212 0.82 -9.70 -19.20
N ARG A 213 2.06 -10.12 -18.94
CA ARG A 213 2.44 -11.53 -18.98
C ARG A 213 1.77 -12.32 -17.87
N LEU A 214 1.79 -11.80 -16.64
CA LEU A 214 1.14 -12.44 -15.49
C LEU A 214 -0.38 -12.46 -15.68
N LYS A 215 -0.99 -11.39 -16.17
CA LYS A 215 -2.42 -11.30 -16.45
C LYS A 215 -2.88 -12.40 -17.42
N ARG A 216 -2.18 -12.55 -18.57
CA ARG A 216 -2.45 -13.61 -19.55
C ARG A 216 -2.32 -15.02 -18.95
N ARG A 217 -1.26 -15.27 -18.17
CA ARG A 217 -1.04 -16.55 -17.50
C ARG A 217 -2.21 -16.90 -16.56
N LEU A 218 -2.63 -15.96 -15.71
CA LEU A 218 -3.71 -16.16 -14.72
C LEU A 218 -5.07 -16.35 -15.39
N MET A 219 -5.37 -15.61 -16.47
CA MET A 219 -6.59 -15.79 -17.26
C MET A 219 -6.66 -17.15 -17.97
N SER A 220 -5.53 -17.77 -18.30
CA SER A 220 -5.49 -19.08 -18.96
C SER A 220 -5.64 -20.26 -17.99
N GLN A 221 -5.60 -20.04 -16.68
CA GLN A 221 -5.68 -21.07 -15.64
C GLN A 221 -7.05 -21.10 -14.92
N GLY A 222 -7.93 -20.12 -15.14
CA GLY A 222 -9.28 -20.05 -14.60
C GLY A 222 -10.32 -20.35 -15.65
#